data_9ec5c6e57322b4a4b5039e2f488d2fef
#
_entry.id   9ec5c6e57322b4a4b5039e2f488d2fef
#
_cell.length_a   1.000
_cell.length_b   1.000
_cell.length_c   1.000
_cell.angle_alpha   90.00
_cell.angle_beta   90.00
_cell.angle_gamma   90.00
#
_symmetry.space_group_name_H-M   'P 1'
#
loop_
_entity.id
_entity.type
_entity.pdbx_description
1 polymer ?
#
loop_
_entity_poly.entity_id
_entity_poly.type
_entity_poly.pdbx_seq_one_letter_code
_entity_poly.pdbx_strand_id
1 'polypeptide(L)'
;MAKNATLICVPIMGETIEKMAVDIQKAKLNGADLVEIRLDSLTTFNPHQDLKTFIQQHNSLPLLFTYRPNWEGGKYDGDEKPRLDALRLAMELGADYIDIELKVAHEFYDSIRGKTFNKTKVIVSSHNYQYTPSVEDLGDLVARIQATGADIVKIATTAVEITDVARMLQIMVHSQVSHVPFIGLVMGDRGLISRVLCAKFGGYLTFGTLESGVVSAPGQPTLKDLLHLYNFKQLRPETKVYGIIGKPVSHSKSPKLFNEAFKTVGFDGVFVFLLVDDLANFLRTYSSTDFVGFSVTIPHKESALKCCDEVDPVAKSIGAVNCIVRRPTDGKLIGYNTDYVGAISAIEDGLRGKHESSGTAVSPLAGKLFVVIGAGGAGKALAYGAKEKGARIVIANRTYDRARELADIIGGDALALSDLDSYHPEDGMILANTTSIGMQPKVDETPISKHALKFYSLVFDAVYTPKITRLLKEAEESGVTIVEGTEMFLGQAYEQYEKYTGLPAPKQLFRKIMENY
;
A
#
# COMPACT_ATOMS: atom_id res chain seq x y z
N MET A 1 -22.86 -1.10 -10.34
CA MET A 1 -22.93 -0.83 -8.88
C MET A 1 -22.99 0.66 -8.64
N ALA A 2 -23.79 1.10 -7.66
CA ALA A 2 -23.88 2.51 -7.29
C ALA A 2 -22.52 3.01 -6.76
N LYS A 3 -22.07 4.18 -7.22
CA LYS A 3 -20.86 4.84 -6.72
C LYS A 3 -21.12 5.43 -5.33
N ASN A 4 -20.10 5.43 -4.45
CA ASN A 4 -20.20 6.11 -3.17
C ASN A 4 -20.22 7.64 -3.35
N ALA A 5 -20.61 8.36 -2.29
CA ALA A 5 -20.75 9.81 -2.32
C ALA A 5 -19.45 10.57 -1.99
N THR A 6 -18.38 9.88 -1.61
CA THR A 6 -17.11 10.52 -1.23
C THR A 6 -16.44 11.13 -2.45
N LEU A 7 -16.08 12.40 -2.36
CA LEU A 7 -15.50 13.15 -3.47
C LEU A 7 -13.97 12.99 -3.53
N ILE A 8 -13.41 13.07 -4.73
CA ILE A 8 -11.97 13.16 -4.93
C ILE A 8 -11.62 14.59 -5.33
N CYS A 9 -10.84 15.25 -4.49
CA CYS A 9 -10.34 16.60 -4.68
C CYS A 9 -8.88 16.55 -5.17
N VAL A 10 -8.57 17.30 -6.21
CA VAL A 10 -7.20 17.42 -6.70
C VAL A 10 -6.64 18.77 -6.30
N PRO A 11 -5.54 18.84 -5.53
CA PRO A 11 -4.88 20.09 -5.20
C PRO A 11 -4.18 20.66 -6.43
N ILE A 12 -4.42 21.94 -6.70
CA ILE A 12 -3.83 22.70 -7.79
C ILE A 12 -2.79 23.64 -7.19
N MET A 13 -1.52 23.34 -7.44
CA MET A 13 -0.36 23.95 -6.79
C MET A 13 0.53 24.74 -7.75
N GLY A 14 0.04 25.07 -8.94
CA GLY A 14 0.81 25.83 -9.92
C GLY A 14 1.25 27.20 -9.41
N GLU A 15 2.38 27.68 -9.89
CA GLU A 15 2.95 28.99 -9.50
C GLU A 15 2.30 30.16 -10.24
N THR A 16 1.56 29.90 -11.32
CA THR A 16 0.87 30.89 -12.14
C THR A 16 -0.57 30.47 -12.40
N ILE A 17 -1.42 31.45 -12.71
CA ILE A 17 -2.84 31.22 -13.07
C ILE A 17 -2.91 30.32 -14.32
N GLU A 18 -2.05 30.54 -15.30
CA GLU A 18 -2.01 29.77 -16.56
C GLU A 18 -1.68 28.30 -16.31
N LYS A 19 -0.70 28.03 -15.43
CA LYS A 19 -0.36 26.66 -15.04
C LYS A 19 -1.50 26.00 -14.29
N MET A 20 -2.14 26.72 -13.37
CA MET A 20 -3.30 26.22 -12.64
C MET A 20 -4.46 25.89 -13.58
N ALA A 21 -4.72 26.72 -14.59
CA ALA A 21 -5.78 26.48 -15.58
C ALA A 21 -5.54 25.17 -16.35
N VAL A 22 -4.31 24.89 -16.75
CA VAL A 22 -3.92 23.63 -17.40
C VAL A 22 -4.16 22.45 -16.46
N ASP A 23 -3.76 22.56 -15.20
CA ASP A 23 -3.91 21.48 -14.21
C ASP A 23 -5.39 21.22 -13.86
N ILE A 24 -6.23 22.25 -13.83
CA ILE A 24 -7.68 22.10 -13.65
C ILE A 24 -8.27 21.23 -14.77
N GLN A 25 -7.91 21.51 -16.03
CA GLN A 25 -8.38 20.72 -17.16
C GLN A 25 -7.89 19.26 -17.10
N LYS A 26 -6.63 19.05 -16.73
CA LYS A 26 -6.09 17.69 -16.51
C LYS A 26 -6.86 16.95 -15.42
N ALA A 27 -7.15 17.62 -14.31
CA ALA A 27 -7.92 17.03 -13.22
C ALA A 27 -9.31 16.60 -13.69
N LYS A 28 -9.99 17.45 -14.42
CA LYS A 28 -11.31 17.14 -14.99
C LYS A 28 -11.25 15.95 -15.94
N LEU A 29 -10.32 15.92 -16.86
CA LEU A 29 -10.18 14.85 -17.84
C LEU A 29 -9.84 13.51 -17.18
N ASN A 30 -9.16 13.53 -16.05
CA ASN A 30 -8.75 12.33 -15.32
C ASN A 30 -9.73 11.90 -14.22
N GLY A 31 -10.87 12.57 -14.08
CA GLY A 31 -11.97 12.09 -13.25
C GLY A 31 -12.06 12.69 -11.84
N ALA A 32 -11.41 13.82 -11.57
CA ALA A 32 -11.59 14.54 -10.30
C ALA A 32 -13.02 15.04 -10.15
N ASP A 33 -13.51 15.09 -8.89
CA ASP A 33 -14.85 15.63 -8.59
C ASP A 33 -14.82 17.12 -8.33
N LEU A 34 -13.72 17.63 -7.76
CA LEU A 34 -13.46 19.05 -7.51
C LEU A 34 -11.96 19.29 -7.47
N VAL A 35 -11.59 20.56 -7.49
CA VAL A 35 -10.20 20.98 -7.36
C VAL A 35 -10.04 21.97 -6.19
N GLU A 36 -8.90 21.87 -5.52
CA GLU A 36 -8.48 22.82 -4.49
C GLU A 36 -7.48 23.80 -5.10
N ILE A 37 -7.88 25.06 -5.19
CA ILE A 37 -7.00 26.12 -5.68
C ILE A 37 -6.17 26.63 -4.50
N ARG A 38 -4.87 26.31 -4.50
CA ARG A 38 -3.93 26.72 -3.47
C ARG A 38 -3.37 28.09 -3.80
N LEU A 39 -4.05 29.11 -3.28
CA LEU A 39 -3.67 30.52 -3.53
C LEU A 39 -2.28 30.85 -3.01
N ASP A 40 -1.86 30.16 -1.95
CA ASP A 40 -0.52 30.34 -1.36
C ASP A 40 0.63 29.80 -2.22
N SER A 41 0.35 29.02 -3.26
CA SER A 41 1.36 28.56 -4.20
C SER A 41 1.64 29.53 -5.34
N LEU A 42 0.74 30.52 -5.56
CA LEU A 42 0.93 31.52 -6.61
C LEU A 42 2.08 32.46 -6.26
N THR A 43 2.98 32.73 -7.22
CA THR A 43 4.08 33.68 -7.05
C THR A 43 3.57 35.11 -7.03
N THR A 44 2.54 35.40 -7.81
CA THR A 44 1.84 36.68 -7.85
C THR A 44 0.34 36.43 -7.78
N PHE A 45 -0.32 36.98 -6.75
CA PHE A 45 -1.75 36.83 -6.58
C PHE A 45 -2.43 38.19 -6.42
N ASN A 46 -3.33 38.50 -7.36
CA ASN A 46 -4.21 39.67 -7.31
C ASN A 46 -5.64 39.17 -7.03
N PRO A 47 -6.14 39.29 -5.78
CA PRO A 47 -7.42 38.67 -5.39
C PRO A 47 -8.60 39.04 -6.28
N HIS A 48 -8.80 40.33 -6.55
CA HIS A 48 -9.95 40.80 -7.33
C HIS A 48 -9.96 40.28 -8.76
N GLN A 49 -8.82 40.27 -9.42
CA GLN A 49 -8.69 39.83 -10.79
C GLN A 49 -8.67 38.28 -10.89
N ASP A 50 -7.86 37.66 -10.05
CA ASP A 50 -7.56 36.23 -10.17
C ASP A 50 -8.71 35.35 -9.69
N LEU A 51 -9.35 35.69 -8.58
CA LEU A 51 -10.53 34.94 -8.10
C LEU A 51 -11.68 35.01 -9.09
N LYS A 52 -11.89 36.18 -9.67
CA LYS A 52 -12.90 36.35 -10.72
C LYS A 52 -12.59 35.50 -11.95
N THR A 53 -11.33 35.47 -12.37
CA THR A 53 -10.86 34.63 -13.47
C THR A 53 -11.13 33.16 -13.22
N PHE A 54 -10.78 32.62 -12.05
CA PHE A 54 -11.06 31.23 -11.70
C PHE A 54 -12.57 30.94 -11.74
N ILE A 55 -13.36 31.73 -11.06
CA ILE A 55 -14.80 31.46 -10.89
C ILE A 55 -15.56 31.62 -12.21
N GLN A 56 -15.17 32.55 -13.08
CA GLN A 56 -15.85 32.80 -14.36
C GLN A 56 -15.31 31.98 -15.53
N GLN A 57 -14.02 31.66 -15.56
CA GLN A 57 -13.36 31.06 -16.72
C GLN A 57 -12.84 29.65 -16.49
N HIS A 58 -12.59 29.25 -15.26
CA HIS A 58 -11.97 27.96 -14.92
C HIS A 58 -12.80 27.13 -13.95
N ASN A 59 -14.13 27.21 -14.10
CA ASN A 59 -15.11 26.55 -13.24
C ASN A 59 -15.69 25.26 -13.83
N SER A 60 -14.92 24.55 -14.66
CA SER A 60 -15.35 23.27 -15.24
C SER A 60 -15.58 22.18 -14.19
N LEU A 61 -15.00 22.35 -13.01
CA LEU A 61 -15.23 21.56 -11.79
C LEU A 61 -15.59 22.51 -10.64
N PRO A 62 -16.26 22.03 -9.59
CA PRO A 62 -16.39 22.80 -8.34
C PRO A 62 -15.03 23.26 -7.83
N LEU A 63 -14.97 24.49 -7.32
CA LEU A 63 -13.73 25.12 -6.86
C LEU A 63 -13.74 25.24 -5.33
N LEU A 64 -12.71 24.72 -4.71
CA LEU A 64 -12.36 24.95 -3.30
C LEU A 64 -11.17 25.90 -3.25
N PHE A 65 -11.30 27.06 -2.59
CA PHE A 65 -10.21 27.99 -2.42
C PHE A 65 -9.58 27.84 -1.03
N THR A 66 -8.28 27.60 -1.03
CA THR A 66 -7.46 27.48 0.18
C THR A 66 -6.30 28.46 0.09
N TYR A 67 -6.15 29.29 1.13
CA TYR A 67 -5.06 30.26 1.23
C TYR A 67 -4.25 29.96 2.49
N ARG A 68 -3.49 28.86 2.45
CA ARG A 68 -2.88 28.28 3.65
C ARG A 68 -1.71 29.12 4.18
N PRO A 69 -1.76 29.54 5.43
CA PRO A 69 -0.66 30.29 6.04
C PRO A 69 0.48 29.35 6.46
N ASN A 70 1.67 29.92 6.62
CA ASN A 70 2.85 29.16 7.03
C ASN A 70 2.69 28.53 8.42
N TRP A 71 1.95 29.15 9.32
CA TRP A 71 1.71 28.62 10.67
C TRP A 71 0.75 27.40 10.69
N GLU A 72 0.14 27.04 9.56
CA GLU A 72 -0.66 25.81 9.39
C GLU A 72 -0.14 24.96 8.22
N GLY A 73 1.14 25.07 7.89
CA GLY A 73 1.81 24.23 6.90
C GLY A 73 1.73 24.70 5.44
N GLY A 74 1.22 25.90 5.19
CA GLY A 74 1.18 26.51 3.85
C GLY A 74 2.37 27.41 3.56
N LYS A 75 2.25 28.23 2.50
CA LYS A 75 3.32 29.10 2.01
C LYS A 75 3.07 30.59 2.25
N TYR A 76 1.85 30.97 2.66
CA TYR A 76 1.54 32.37 2.91
C TYR A 76 2.17 32.85 4.21
N ASP A 77 2.95 33.93 4.16
CA ASP A 77 3.68 34.52 5.30
C ASP A 77 3.33 35.99 5.58
N GLY A 78 2.31 36.52 4.91
CA GLY A 78 1.85 37.89 5.08
C GLY A 78 0.88 38.07 6.24
N ASP A 79 0.26 39.27 6.30
CA ASP A 79 -0.73 39.63 7.31
C ASP A 79 -2.03 38.83 7.14
N GLU A 80 -2.72 38.53 8.24
CA GLU A 80 -3.97 37.78 8.24
C GLU A 80 -5.11 38.50 7.51
N LYS A 81 -5.20 39.81 7.63
CA LYS A 81 -6.31 40.59 7.05
C LYS A 81 -6.42 40.39 5.53
N PRO A 82 -5.37 40.62 4.72
CA PRO A 82 -5.46 40.36 3.27
C PRO A 82 -5.81 38.94 2.91
N ARG A 83 -5.31 37.96 3.66
CA ARG A 83 -5.58 36.55 3.44
C ARG A 83 -7.05 36.22 3.65
N LEU A 84 -7.63 36.65 4.78
CA LEU A 84 -9.03 36.43 5.09
C LEU A 84 -9.96 37.24 4.17
N ASP A 85 -9.55 38.45 3.79
CA ASP A 85 -10.28 39.27 2.82
C ASP A 85 -10.39 38.57 1.46
N ALA A 86 -9.33 37.90 1.02
CA ALA A 86 -9.33 37.14 -0.24
C ALA A 86 -10.32 35.97 -0.18
N LEU A 87 -10.36 35.23 0.93
CA LEU A 87 -11.31 34.11 1.11
C LEU A 87 -12.76 34.59 1.19
N ARG A 88 -12.98 35.72 1.84
CA ARG A 88 -14.30 36.38 1.88
C ARG A 88 -14.74 36.82 0.47
N LEU A 89 -13.82 37.41 -0.30
CA LEU A 89 -14.09 37.77 -1.68
C LEU A 89 -14.44 36.56 -2.55
N ALA A 90 -13.76 35.44 -2.34
CA ALA A 90 -14.09 34.18 -3.02
C ALA A 90 -15.56 33.76 -2.74
N MET A 91 -16.03 33.89 -1.52
CA MET A 91 -17.42 33.64 -1.17
C MET A 91 -18.37 34.60 -1.89
N GLU A 92 -18.06 35.88 -1.88
CA GLU A 92 -18.87 36.92 -2.56
C GLU A 92 -19.00 36.68 -4.06
N LEU A 93 -17.93 36.16 -4.69
CA LEU A 93 -17.91 35.83 -6.10
C LEU A 93 -18.56 34.49 -6.43
N GLY A 94 -18.98 33.71 -5.44
CA GLY A 94 -19.71 32.47 -5.63
C GLY A 94 -18.84 31.20 -5.70
N ALA A 95 -17.74 31.16 -4.96
CA ALA A 95 -16.95 29.94 -4.78
C ALA A 95 -17.82 28.79 -4.26
N ASP A 96 -17.52 27.56 -4.67
CA ASP A 96 -18.25 26.39 -4.18
C ASP A 96 -17.85 26.05 -2.75
N TYR A 97 -16.55 26.16 -2.43
CA TYR A 97 -15.99 25.92 -1.08
C TYR A 97 -14.89 26.93 -0.77
N ILE A 98 -14.71 27.20 0.52
CA ILE A 98 -13.48 27.79 1.05
C ILE A 98 -13.03 26.99 2.25
N ASP A 99 -11.72 27.02 2.55
CA ASP A 99 -11.10 26.39 3.71
C ASP A 99 -10.55 27.46 4.65
N ILE A 100 -11.06 27.47 5.89
CA ILE A 100 -10.63 28.38 6.95
C ILE A 100 -10.03 27.55 8.08
N GLU A 101 -8.86 27.92 8.56
CA GLU A 101 -8.24 27.29 9.72
C GLU A 101 -9.02 27.58 11.00
N LEU A 102 -9.16 26.59 11.88
CA LEU A 102 -9.88 26.73 13.14
C LEU A 102 -9.40 27.93 13.96
N LYS A 103 -8.09 28.19 13.98
CA LYS A 103 -7.48 29.26 14.76
C LYS A 103 -8.04 30.64 14.42
N VAL A 104 -8.44 30.88 13.18
CA VAL A 104 -8.97 32.18 12.70
C VAL A 104 -10.46 32.11 12.35
N ALA A 105 -11.12 30.99 12.58
CA ALA A 105 -12.50 30.79 12.18
C ALA A 105 -13.45 31.79 12.89
N HIS A 106 -13.25 32.02 14.15
CA HIS A 106 -14.09 32.94 14.91
C HIS A 106 -14.05 34.38 14.36
N GLU A 107 -12.85 34.89 14.14
CA GLU A 107 -12.62 36.20 13.51
C GLU A 107 -13.23 36.25 12.10
N PHE A 108 -13.05 35.22 11.31
CA PHE A 108 -13.62 35.16 9.97
C PHE A 108 -15.14 35.18 9.96
N TYR A 109 -15.79 34.38 10.81
CA TYR A 109 -17.26 34.33 10.90
C TYR A 109 -17.82 35.66 11.45
N ASP A 110 -17.14 36.32 12.40
CA ASP A 110 -17.56 37.64 12.87
C ASP A 110 -17.56 38.67 11.72
N SER A 111 -16.58 38.59 10.82
CA SER A 111 -16.46 39.50 9.69
C SER A 111 -17.55 39.36 8.62
N ILE A 112 -18.20 38.20 8.56
CA ILE A 112 -19.30 37.92 7.61
C ILE A 112 -20.67 37.91 8.28
N ARG A 113 -20.74 38.23 9.56
CA ARG A 113 -22.00 38.26 10.33
C ARG A 113 -23.01 39.19 9.66
N GLY A 114 -24.25 38.70 9.49
CA GLY A 114 -25.33 39.45 8.84
C GLY A 114 -25.30 39.44 7.32
N LYS A 115 -24.31 38.81 6.70
CA LYS A 115 -24.24 38.58 5.25
C LYS A 115 -24.75 37.19 4.93
N THR A 116 -25.46 37.04 3.79
CA THR A 116 -25.97 35.77 3.31
C THR A 116 -25.18 35.32 2.09
N PHE A 117 -24.62 34.11 2.16
CA PHE A 117 -23.92 33.49 1.04
C PHE A 117 -24.65 32.18 0.68
N ASN A 118 -25.33 32.17 -0.46
CA ASN A 118 -26.24 31.06 -0.82
C ASN A 118 -25.53 29.85 -1.43
N LYS A 119 -24.26 29.99 -1.82
CA LYS A 119 -23.56 28.95 -2.58
C LYS A 119 -22.38 28.33 -1.84
N THR A 120 -21.57 29.10 -1.19
CA THR A 120 -20.29 28.64 -0.64
C THR A 120 -20.47 27.82 0.64
N LYS A 121 -19.93 26.62 0.66
CA LYS A 121 -19.76 25.82 1.87
C LYS A 121 -18.40 26.13 2.50
N VAL A 122 -18.40 26.34 3.80
CA VAL A 122 -17.18 26.66 4.57
C VAL A 122 -16.66 25.41 5.25
N ILE A 123 -15.44 25.03 4.88
CA ILE A 123 -14.66 24.00 5.56
C ILE A 123 -13.83 24.69 6.63
N VAL A 124 -13.98 24.25 7.87
CA VAL A 124 -13.07 24.69 8.95
C VAL A 124 -12.11 23.55 9.26
N SER A 125 -10.83 23.84 9.15
CA SER A 125 -9.77 22.84 9.18
C SER A 125 -8.81 23.00 10.35
N SER A 126 -8.27 21.88 10.80
CA SER A 126 -7.19 21.78 11.77
C SER A 126 -6.17 20.74 11.31
N HIS A 127 -4.89 21.11 11.34
CA HIS A 127 -3.78 20.27 10.91
C HIS A 127 -2.82 20.01 12.08
N ASN A 128 -2.44 18.74 12.26
CA ASN A 128 -1.39 18.34 13.19
C ASN A 128 -0.32 17.57 12.40
N TYR A 129 0.83 18.21 12.15
CA TYR A 129 1.92 17.66 11.37
C TYR A 129 2.85 16.73 12.17
N GLN A 130 2.58 16.51 13.45
CA GLN A 130 3.46 15.75 14.34
C GLN A 130 2.91 14.39 14.75
N TYR A 131 1.62 14.31 15.05
CA TYR A 131 0.99 13.08 15.55
C TYR A 131 -0.53 13.10 15.34
N THR A 132 -1.17 11.99 15.73
CA THR A 132 -2.64 11.86 15.76
C THR A 132 -3.11 11.83 17.22
N PRO A 133 -3.96 12.77 17.65
CA PRO A 133 -4.50 12.80 19.02
C PRO A 133 -5.35 11.57 19.35
N SER A 134 -5.69 11.43 20.62
CA SER A 134 -6.63 10.42 21.11
C SER A 134 -8.02 10.61 20.49
N VAL A 135 -8.84 9.56 20.51
CA VAL A 135 -10.24 9.63 20.06
C VAL A 135 -11.01 10.73 20.81
N GLU A 136 -10.77 10.88 22.10
CA GLU A 136 -11.41 11.90 22.93
C GLU A 136 -11.02 13.31 22.48
N ASP A 137 -9.73 13.56 22.28
CA ASP A 137 -9.23 14.86 21.80
C ASP A 137 -9.70 15.16 20.38
N LEU A 138 -9.75 14.14 19.51
CA LEU A 138 -10.32 14.31 18.17
C LEU A 138 -11.80 14.64 18.21
N GLY A 139 -12.57 14.01 19.10
CA GLY A 139 -13.99 14.32 19.33
C GLY A 139 -14.20 15.74 19.82
N ASP A 140 -13.38 16.20 20.76
CA ASP A 140 -13.41 17.57 21.25
C ASP A 140 -13.08 18.58 20.14
N LEU A 141 -12.12 18.24 19.29
CA LEU A 141 -11.74 19.07 18.14
C LEU A 141 -12.89 19.16 17.11
N VAL A 142 -13.59 18.08 16.83
CA VAL A 142 -14.81 18.10 16.00
C VAL A 142 -15.84 19.05 16.59
N ALA A 143 -16.11 18.95 17.89
CA ALA A 143 -17.08 19.81 18.57
C ALA A 143 -16.68 21.29 18.50
N ARG A 144 -15.40 21.61 18.69
CA ARG A 144 -14.88 22.98 18.58
C ARG A 144 -15.04 23.53 17.16
N ILE A 145 -14.77 22.72 16.15
CA ILE A 145 -14.94 23.12 14.76
C ILE A 145 -16.42 23.35 14.44
N GLN A 146 -17.30 22.46 14.87
CA GLN A 146 -18.75 22.62 14.69
C GLN A 146 -19.29 23.88 15.36
N ALA A 147 -18.77 24.22 16.55
CA ALA A 147 -19.19 25.40 17.29
C ALA A 147 -18.88 26.71 16.55
N THR A 148 -17.98 26.70 15.56
CA THR A 148 -17.72 27.87 14.71
C THR A 148 -18.82 28.14 13.71
N GLY A 149 -19.68 27.16 13.41
CA GLY A 149 -20.68 27.25 12.36
C GLY A 149 -20.23 26.61 11.02
N ALA A 150 -19.15 25.82 11.05
CA ALA A 150 -18.62 25.15 9.86
C ALA A 150 -19.68 24.29 9.16
N ASP A 151 -19.71 24.35 7.85
CA ASP A 151 -20.53 23.43 7.03
C ASP A 151 -19.89 22.04 6.96
N ILE A 152 -18.55 21.98 6.95
CA ILE A 152 -17.78 20.75 6.86
C ILE A 152 -16.62 20.83 7.85
N VAL A 153 -16.46 19.78 8.65
CA VAL A 153 -15.34 19.63 9.58
C VAL A 153 -14.18 18.96 8.85
N LYS A 154 -12.98 19.54 8.95
CA LYS A 154 -11.75 18.94 8.40
C LYS A 154 -10.67 18.81 9.46
N ILE A 155 -10.19 17.59 9.65
CA ILE A 155 -9.07 17.28 10.55
C ILE A 155 -8.04 16.46 9.76
N ALA A 156 -6.81 16.97 9.70
CA ALA A 156 -5.68 16.26 9.11
C ALA A 156 -4.60 16.11 10.20
N THR A 157 -4.23 14.88 10.49
CA THR A 157 -3.21 14.55 11.48
C THR A 157 -2.05 13.78 10.83
N THR A 158 -1.06 13.34 11.60
CA THR A 158 0.08 12.60 11.09
C THR A 158 0.16 11.23 11.75
N ALA A 159 0.36 10.18 10.97
CA ALA A 159 0.57 8.84 11.47
C ALA A 159 2.03 8.65 11.88
N VAL A 160 2.28 8.38 13.15
CA VAL A 160 3.54 7.87 13.67
C VAL A 160 3.58 6.35 13.48
N GLU A 161 2.44 5.70 13.67
CA GLU A 161 2.20 4.29 13.37
C GLU A 161 0.88 4.15 12.58
N ILE A 162 0.75 3.07 11.82
CA ILE A 162 -0.48 2.80 11.05
C ILE A 162 -1.72 2.65 11.96
N THR A 163 -1.52 2.23 13.20
CA THR A 163 -2.60 2.10 14.20
C THR A 163 -3.24 3.44 14.55
N ASP A 164 -2.55 4.55 14.33
CA ASP A 164 -3.09 5.90 14.54
C ASP A 164 -4.31 6.19 13.65
N VAL A 165 -4.33 5.60 12.46
CA VAL A 165 -5.43 5.79 11.50
C VAL A 165 -6.76 5.28 12.05
N ALA A 166 -6.74 4.24 12.86
CA ALA A 166 -7.97 3.68 13.46
C ALA A 166 -8.75 4.72 14.26
N ARG A 167 -8.06 5.61 14.95
CA ARG A 167 -8.69 6.69 15.71
C ARG A 167 -9.43 7.67 14.80
N MET A 168 -8.82 8.02 13.68
CA MET A 168 -9.46 8.88 12.68
C MET A 168 -10.68 8.21 12.05
N LEU A 169 -10.59 6.94 11.70
CA LEU A 169 -11.70 6.18 11.14
C LEU A 169 -12.86 6.08 12.13
N GLN A 170 -12.58 5.90 13.42
CA GLN A 170 -13.60 5.86 14.47
C GLN A 170 -14.36 7.19 14.57
N ILE A 171 -13.65 8.31 14.54
CA ILE A 171 -14.27 9.65 14.54
C ILE A 171 -15.07 9.88 13.26
N MET A 172 -14.58 9.39 12.13
CA MET A 172 -15.29 9.49 10.84
C MET A 172 -16.64 8.77 10.87
N VAL A 173 -16.66 7.54 11.37
CA VAL A 173 -17.90 6.74 11.53
C VAL A 173 -18.86 7.44 12.49
N HIS A 174 -18.37 7.93 13.61
CA HIS A 174 -19.18 8.68 14.58
C HIS A 174 -19.78 9.93 13.95
N SER A 175 -19.00 10.68 13.18
CA SER A 175 -19.46 11.89 12.49
C SER A 175 -20.53 11.58 11.44
N GLN A 176 -20.41 10.46 10.73
CA GLN A 176 -21.42 10.00 9.77
C GLN A 176 -22.75 9.70 10.47
N VAL A 177 -22.70 8.98 11.59
CA VAL A 177 -23.92 8.66 12.38
C VAL A 177 -24.59 9.93 12.89
N SER A 178 -23.82 10.94 13.26
CA SER A 178 -24.29 12.24 13.74
C SER A 178 -24.64 13.21 12.61
N HIS A 179 -24.57 12.79 11.35
CA HIS A 179 -24.81 13.59 10.14
C HIS A 179 -23.94 14.84 10.03
N VAL A 180 -22.69 14.77 10.51
CA VAL A 180 -21.68 15.81 10.37
C VAL A 180 -20.83 15.54 9.13
N PRO A 181 -20.85 16.41 8.11
CA PRO A 181 -19.91 16.29 6.99
C PRO A 181 -18.47 16.40 7.50
N PHE A 182 -17.67 15.37 7.27
CA PHE A 182 -16.36 15.22 7.88
C PHE A 182 -15.30 14.81 6.87
N ILE A 183 -14.20 15.57 6.86
CA ILE A 183 -12.97 15.26 6.14
C ILE A 183 -11.94 14.84 7.18
N GLY A 184 -11.58 13.56 7.20
CA GLY A 184 -10.60 13.02 8.15
C GLY A 184 -9.47 12.34 7.42
N LEU A 185 -8.26 12.89 7.51
CA LEU A 185 -7.10 12.39 6.80
C LEU A 185 -5.91 12.27 7.75
N VAL A 186 -5.12 11.23 7.56
CA VAL A 186 -3.88 11.03 8.33
C VAL A 186 -2.71 11.06 7.35
N MET A 187 -1.78 11.97 7.57
CA MET A 187 -0.66 12.23 6.68
C MET A 187 0.49 11.24 6.87
N GLY A 188 1.34 11.16 5.86
CA GLY A 188 2.50 10.28 5.82
C GLY A 188 2.19 8.91 5.22
N ASP A 189 3.24 8.11 4.99
CA ASP A 189 3.11 6.79 4.36
C ASP A 189 2.26 5.82 5.20
N ARG A 190 2.36 5.93 6.52
CA ARG A 190 1.58 5.13 7.47
C ARG A 190 0.12 5.53 7.53
N GLY A 191 -0.22 6.70 6.99
CA GLY A 191 -1.58 7.24 6.95
C GLY A 191 -2.34 6.94 5.65
N LEU A 192 -1.72 6.30 4.67
CA LEU A 192 -2.29 6.09 3.33
C LEU A 192 -3.70 5.52 3.36
N ILE A 193 -3.96 4.53 4.21
CA ILE A 193 -5.27 3.88 4.27
C ILE A 193 -6.40 4.82 4.66
N SER A 194 -6.14 5.91 5.39
CA SER A 194 -7.15 6.93 5.69
C SER A 194 -7.67 7.59 4.42
N ARG A 195 -6.77 7.81 3.47
CA ARG A 195 -7.06 8.51 2.19
C ARG A 195 -7.82 7.63 1.20
N VAL A 196 -7.72 6.32 1.34
CA VAL A 196 -8.42 5.33 0.51
C VAL A 196 -9.71 4.87 1.18
N LEU A 197 -9.64 4.47 2.45
CA LEU A 197 -10.77 3.85 3.17
C LEU A 197 -11.81 4.86 3.66
N CYS A 198 -11.56 6.17 3.57
CA CYS A 198 -12.56 7.17 3.90
C CYS A 198 -13.87 7.00 3.10
N ALA A 199 -13.78 6.48 1.88
CA ALA A 199 -14.96 6.18 1.07
C ALA A 199 -15.84 5.06 1.65
N LYS A 200 -15.23 4.10 2.36
CA LYS A 200 -15.94 3.05 3.07
C LYS A 200 -16.59 3.56 4.36
N PHE A 201 -15.92 4.45 5.07
CA PHE A 201 -16.32 4.90 6.40
C PHE A 201 -17.07 6.23 6.42
N GLY A 202 -17.48 6.74 5.26
CA GLY A 202 -18.37 7.90 5.16
C GLY A 202 -17.69 9.26 5.18
N GLY A 203 -16.42 9.33 4.81
CA GLY A 203 -15.70 10.60 4.65
C GLY A 203 -16.29 11.46 3.53
N TYR A 204 -16.23 12.78 3.68
CA TYR A 204 -16.77 13.72 2.71
C TYR A 204 -15.95 13.75 1.42
N LEU A 205 -14.63 13.86 1.53
CA LEU A 205 -13.70 13.84 0.40
C LEU A 205 -12.34 13.31 0.79
N THR A 206 -11.56 12.97 -0.22
CA THR A 206 -10.13 12.67 -0.13
C THR A 206 -9.36 13.50 -1.16
N PHE A 207 -8.03 13.54 -1.04
CA PHE A 207 -7.15 14.25 -1.98
C PHE A 207 -6.34 13.28 -2.81
N GLY A 208 -6.35 13.50 -4.13
CA GLY A 208 -5.51 12.77 -5.09
C GLY A 208 -4.73 13.75 -5.95
N THR A 209 -3.45 13.49 -6.17
CA THR A 209 -2.59 14.37 -6.96
C THR A 209 -2.58 14.00 -8.43
N LEU A 210 -2.31 14.95 -9.31
CA LEU A 210 -2.17 14.68 -10.75
C LEU A 210 -0.91 13.86 -11.05
N GLU A 211 0.19 14.15 -10.35
CA GLU A 211 1.48 13.50 -10.55
C GLU A 211 2.07 13.07 -9.21
N SER A 212 2.80 11.95 -9.24
CA SER A 212 3.51 11.46 -8.06
C SER A 212 4.55 12.49 -7.60
N GLY A 213 4.59 12.75 -6.29
CA GLY A 213 5.53 13.68 -5.67
C GLY A 213 5.11 15.14 -5.66
N VAL A 214 4.10 15.54 -6.42
CA VAL A 214 3.55 16.91 -6.40
C VAL A 214 2.35 16.92 -5.45
N VAL A 215 2.62 17.07 -4.15
CA VAL A 215 1.61 16.92 -3.10
C VAL A 215 1.41 18.23 -2.34
N SER A 216 0.19 18.46 -1.85
CA SER A 216 -0.12 19.57 -0.93
C SER A 216 0.03 19.17 0.53
N ALA A 217 0.08 17.88 0.83
CA ALA A 217 0.31 17.33 2.15
C ALA A 217 0.97 15.94 2.04
N PRO A 218 1.75 15.51 3.05
CA PRO A 218 2.47 14.23 3.00
C PRO A 218 1.55 13.02 2.81
N GLY A 219 1.98 12.07 1.96
CA GLY A 219 1.31 10.78 1.78
C GLY A 219 0.09 10.79 0.86
N GLN A 220 -0.12 11.83 0.07
CA GLN A 220 -1.21 11.86 -0.90
C GLN A 220 -0.96 10.88 -2.06
N PRO A 221 -1.92 9.97 -2.36
CA PRO A 221 -1.85 9.12 -3.54
C PRO A 221 -2.17 9.94 -4.80
N THR A 222 -1.91 9.37 -5.98
CA THR A 222 -2.33 9.99 -7.23
C THR A 222 -3.82 9.78 -7.48
N LEU A 223 -4.43 10.67 -8.25
CA LEU A 223 -5.81 10.51 -8.73
C LEU A 223 -5.97 9.18 -9.48
N LYS A 224 -4.98 8.83 -10.30
CA LYS A 224 -4.95 7.58 -11.04
C LYS A 224 -4.98 6.36 -10.10
N ASP A 225 -4.20 6.37 -9.04
CA ASP A 225 -4.20 5.28 -8.06
C ASP A 225 -5.54 5.16 -7.35
N LEU A 226 -6.14 6.26 -6.94
CA LEU A 226 -7.46 6.22 -6.30
C LEU A 226 -8.50 5.59 -7.22
N LEU A 227 -8.57 6.04 -8.47
CA LEU A 227 -9.60 5.59 -9.42
C LEU A 227 -9.33 4.20 -9.99
N HIS A 228 -8.08 3.86 -10.31
CA HIS A 228 -7.74 2.67 -11.10
C HIS A 228 -6.97 1.59 -10.34
N LEU A 229 -6.27 1.93 -9.26
CA LEU A 229 -5.66 0.91 -8.40
C LEU A 229 -6.65 0.43 -7.33
N TYR A 230 -7.24 1.38 -6.59
CA TYR A 230 -8.12 1.06 -5.46
C TYR A 230 -9.60 1.00 -5.82
N ASN A 231 -9.98 1.37 -7.04
CA ASN A 231 -11.38 1.43 -7.46
C ASN A 231 -12.24 2.27 -6.48
N PHE A 232 -11.72 3.42 -6.11
CA PHE A 232 -12.22 4.26 -5.01
C PHE A 232 -13.74 4.50 -5.07
N LYS A 233 -14.26 4.77 -6.25
CA LYS A 233 -15.69 5.06 -6.44
C LYS A 233 -16.60 3.85 -6.20
N GLN A 234 -16.05 2.64 -6.20
CA GLN A 234 -16.78 1.40 -5.98
C GLN A 234 -16.79 0.96 -4.50
N LEU A 235 -16.01 1.62 -3.64
CA LEU A 235 -15.94 1.28 -2.21
C LEU A 235 -17.27 1.59 -1.54
N ARG A 236 -17.75 0.67 -0.70
CA ARG A 236 -19.00 0.74 0.04
C ARG A 236 -18.78 0.45 1.51
N PRO A 237 -19.76 0.77 2.40
CA PRO A 237 -19.61 0.40 3.82
C PRO A 237 -19.34 -1.09 4.05
N GLU A 238 -19.87 -1.97 3.19
CA GLU A 238 -19.74 -3.42 3.27
C GLU A 238 -18.46 -3.96 2.62
N THR A 239 -17.71 -3.13 1.90
CA THR A 239 -16.48 -3.54 1.21
C THR A 239 -15.50 -4.17 2.19
N LYS A 240 -15.06 -5.40 1.89
CA LYS A 240 -14.09 -6.12 2.71
C LYS A 240 -12.68 -5.58 2.45
N VAL A 241 -11.91 -5.39 3.51
CA VAL A 241 -10.55 -4.85 3.43
C VAL A 241 -9.53 -5.96 3.58
N TYR A 242 -8.62 -6.01 2.63
CA TYR A 242 -7.44 -6.87 2.60
C TYR A 242 -6.20 -5.99 2.45
N GLY A 243 -5.03 -6.52 2.74
CA GLY A 243 -3.82 -5.75 2.51
C GLY A 243 -2.54 -6.55 2.61
N ILE A 244 -1.47 -5.95 2.11
CA ILE A 244 -0.10 -6.47 2.25
C ILE A 244 0.59 -5.77 3.42
N ILE A 245 0.97 -6.56 4.42
CA ILE A 245 1.71 -6.13 5.61
C ILE A 245 3.20 -6.30 5.37
N GLY A 246 3.95 -5.23 5.51
CA GLY A 246 5.42 -5.27 5.38
C GLY A 246 6.07 -3.97 5.79
N LYS A 247 7.40 -3.96 5.70
CA LYS A 247 8.23 -2.78 5.94
C LYS A 247 9.60 -2.98 5.28
N PRO A 248 9.84 -2.39 4.11
CA PRO A 248 8.93 -1.58 3.27
C PRO A 248 7.84 -2.41 2.58
N VAL A 249 6.86 -1.74 1.97
CA VAL A 249 5.72 -2.43 1.34
C VAL A 249 5.27 -1.79 0.01
N SER A 250 5.67 -0.56 -0.25
CA SER A 250 5.20 0.24 -1.40
C SER A 250 5.54 -0.36 -2.78
N HIS A 251 6.49 -1.29 -2.86
CA HIS A 251 6.89 -1.95 -4.10
C HIS A 251 6.11 -3.22 -4.42
N SER A 252 5.24 -3.66 -3.53
CA SER A 252 4.44 -4.86 -3.73
C SER A 252 3.47 -4.69 -4.91
N LYS A 253 3.37 -5.71 -5.74
CA LYS A 253 2.42 -5.78 -6.85
C LYS A 253 1.06 -6.37 -6.44
N SER A 254 0.94 -6.83 -5.20
CA SER A 254 -0.27 -7.48 -4.69
C SER A 254 -1.51 -6.58 -4.77
N PRO A 255 -1.48 -5.29 -4.38
CA PRO A 255 -2.66 -4.44 -4.50
C PRO A 255 -3.22 -4.38 -5.92
N LYS A 256 -2.36 -4.26 -6.92
CA LYS A 256 -2.81 -4.22 -8.31
C LYS A 256 -3.43 -5.54 -8.75
N LEU A 257 -2.77 -6.66 -8.45
CA LEU A 257 -3.26 -8.00 -8.77
C LEU A 257 -4.64 -8.26 -8.17
N PHE A 258 -4.75 -8.07 -6.86
CA PHE A 258 -6.00 -8.38 -6.15
C PHE A 258 -7.13 -7.42 -6.51
N ASN A 259 -6.85 -6.13 -6.61
CA ASN A 259 -7.89 -5.15 -6.96
C ASN A 259 -8.42 -5.34 -8.39
N GLU A 260 -7.55 -5.66 -9.35
CA GLU A 260 -7.99 -6.01 -10.71
C GLU A 260 -8.82 -7.30 -10.73
N ALA A 261 -8.43 -8.30 -9.97
CA ALA A 261 -9.18 -9.55 -9.85
C ALA A 261 -10.55 -9.30 -9.20
N PHE A 262 -10.61 -8.56 -8.11
CA PHE A 262 -11.87 -8.21 -7.44
C PHE A 262 -12.84 -7.49 -8.40
N LYS A 263 -12.32 -6.51 -9.13
CA LYS A 263 -13.10 -5.76 -10.12
C LYS A 263 -13.63 -6.67 -11.23
N THR A 264 -12.78 -7.53 -11.77
CA THR A 264 -13.12 -8.41 -12.90
C THR A 264 -14.20 -9.42 -12.53
N VAL A 265 -14.13 -10.00 -11.33
CA VAL A 265 -15.11 -11.01 -10.87
C VAL A 265 -16.30 -10.39 -10.13
N GLY A 266 -16.32 -9.09 -9.90
CA GLY A 266 -17.39 -8.42 -9.16
C GLY A 266 -17.38 -8.69 -7.66
N PHE A 267 -16.21 -8.98 -7.08
CA PHE A 267 -16.04 -9.19 -5.64
C PHE A 267 -15.90 -7.85 -4.92
N ASP A 268 -16.68 -7.66 -3.85
CA ASP A 268 -16.68 -6.41 -3.07
C ASP A 268 -15.56 -6.41 -2.03
N GLY A 269 -14.37 -6.13 -2.49
CA GLY A 269 -13.16 -6.06 -1.68
C GLY A 269 -12.21 -4.99 -2.19
N VAL A 270 -11.33 -4.56 -1.30
CA VAL A 270 -10.20 -3.66 -1.62
C VAL A 270 -8.94 -4.17 -0.96
N PHE A 271 -7.85 -4.14 -1.71
CA PHE A 271 -6.54 -4.58 -1.25
C PHE A 271 -5.60 -3.37 -1.17
N VAL A 272 -5.04 -3.13 0.02
CA VAL A 272 -4.27 -1.91 0.31
C VAL A 272 -2.85 -2.20 0.79
N PHE A 273 -1.98 -1.20 0.72
CA PHE A 273 -0.65 -1.24 1.33
C PHE A 273 -0.74 -0.95 2.83
N LEU A 274 -0.10 -1.78 3.64
CA LEU A 274 -0.08 -1.64 5.10
C LEU A 274 1.38 -1.61 5.58
N LEU A 275 1.90 -0.41 5.80
CA LEU A 275 3.24 -0.21 6.36
C LEU A 275 3.17 -0.39 7.87
N VAL A 276 3.53 -1.58 8.33
CA VAL A 276 3.37 -2.02 9.73
C VAL A 276 4.72 -2.08 10.43
N ASP A 277 4.82 -1.37 11.54
CA ASP A 277 6.00 -1.40 12.42
C ASP A 277 5.90 -2.54 13.46
N ASP A 278 4.74 -2.66 14.11
CA ASP A 278 4.44 -3.66 15.14
C ASP A 278 3.22 -4.49 14.72
N LEU A 279 3.45 -5.72 14.30
CA LEU A 279 2.40 -6.59 13.78
C LEU A 279 1.34 -6.92 14.84
N ALA A 280 1.76 -7.24 16.07
CA ALA A 280 0.82 -7.60 17.14
C ALA A 280 -0.11 -6.42 17.46
N ASN A 281 0.43 -5.21 17.55
CA ASN A 281 -0.36 -4.00 17.77
C ASN A 281 -1.32 -3.71 16.61
N PHE A 282 -0.85 -3.89 15.37
CA PHE A 282 -1.69 -3.75 14.17
C PHE A 282 -2.90 -4.69 14.22
N LEU A 283 -2.68 -5.97 14.47
CA LEU A 283 -3.75 -6.98 14.48
C LEU A 283 -4.74 -6.76 15.63
N ARG A 284 -4.28 -6.28 16.77
CA ARG A 284 -5.16 -5.91 17.90
C ARG A 284 -6.03 -4.70 17.57
N THR A 285 -5.45 -3.71 16.89
CA THR A 285 -6.14 -2.45 16.55
C THR A 285 -7.18 -2.65 15.47
N TYR A 286 -6.83 -3.35 14.38
CA TYR A 286 -7.72 -3.62 13.26
C TYR A 286 -8.37 -5.00 13.40
N SER A 287 -9.12 -5.19 14.48
CA SER A 287 -9.73 -6.46 14.86
C SER A 287 -11.18 -6.63 14.40
N SER A 288 -11.77 -5.63 13.76
CA SER A 288 -13.14 -5.72 13.27
C SER A 288 -13.29 -6.65 12.08
N THR A 289 -14.52 -7.05 11.79
CA THR A 289 -14.87 -7.89 10.64
C THR A 289 -14.67 -7.21 9.29
N ASP A 290 -14.42 -5.89 9.28
CA ASP A 290 -14.07 -5.14 8.06
C ASP A 290 -12.71 -5.59 7.50
N PHE A 291 -11.77 -5.97 8.37
CA PHE A 291 -10.40 -6.36 8.00
C PHE A 291 -10.30 -7.89 7.96
N VAL A 292 -10.38 -8.44 6.76
CA VAL A 292 -10.66 -9.87 6.54
C VAL A 292 -9.42 -10.70 6.31
N GLY A 293 -8.42 -10.17 5.62
CA GLY A 293 -7.25 -10.95 5.28
C GLY A 293 -6.02 -10.10 4.98
N PHE A 294 -4.86 -10.67 5.28
CA PHE A 294 -3.57 -9.99 5.15
C PHE A 294 -2.53 -10.90 4.53
N SER A 295 -1.91 -10.42 3.47
CA SER A 295 -0.66 -10.98 2.98
C SER A 295 0.48 -10.42 3.82
N VAL A 296 1.45 -11.23 4.18
CA VAL A 296 2.55 -10.83 5.08
C VAL A 296 3.89 -11.00 4.37
N THR A 297 4.68 -9.94 4.34
CA THR A 297 6.04 -9.97 3.81
C THR A 297 7.06 -9.51 4.85
N ILE A 298 8.32 -9.34 4.45
CA ILE A 298 9.42 -8.92 5.32
C ILE A 298 9.04 -7.68 6.12
N PRO A 299 9.35 -7.62 7.43
CA PRO A 299 10.06 -8.58 8.27
C PRO A 299 9.14 -9.42 9.17
N HIS A 300 7.85 -9.53 8.85
CA HIS A 300 6.82 -9.97 9.79
C HIS A 300 6.41 -11.44 9.69
N LYS A 301 6.95 -12.23 8.75
CA LYS A 301 6.49 -13.61 8.53
C LYS A 301 6.70 -14.53 9.74
N GLU A 302 7.78 -14.36 10.48
CA GLU A 302 8.04 -15.13 11.69
C GLU A 302 7.17 -14.66 12.87
N SER A 303 7.03 -13.33 13.02
CA SER A 303 6.15 -12.76 14.04
C SER A 303 4.69 -13.15 13.81
N ALA A 304 4.26 -13.25 12.56
CA ALA A 304 2.90 -13.61 12.20
C ALA A 304 2.51 -14.99 12.71
N LEU A 305 3.45 -15.92 12.77
CA LEU A 305 3.23 -17.24 13.36
C LEU A 305 2.72 -17.17 14.81
N LYS A 306 3.29 -16.23 15.58
CA LYS A 306 2.96 -16.03 17.01
C LYS A 306 1.71 -15.18 17.22
N CYS A 307 1.31 -14.40 16.23
CA CYS A 307 0.18 -13.47 16.34
C CYS A 307 -1.16 -14.08 15.92
N CYS A 308 -1.16 -15.24 15.26
CA CYS A 308 -2.38 -15.93 14.85
C CYS A 308 -2.96 -16.77 15.99
N ASP A 309 -4.29 -16.84 16.06
CA ASP A 309 -5.00 -17.69 17.03
C ASP A 309 -4.83 -19.16 16.69
N GLU A 310 -4.87 -19.49 15.41
CA GLU A 310 -4.62 -20.83 14.87
C GLU A 310 -3.63 -20.75 13.72
N VAL A 311 -2.81 -21.78 13.57
CA VAL A 311 -1.84 -21.86 12.48
C VAL A 311 -2.01 -23.20 11.76
N ASP A 312 -2.10 -23.14 10.42
CA ASP A 312 -2.12 -24.33 9.59
C ASP A 312 -0.89 -25.21 9.88
N PRO A 313 -1.03 -26.54 9.96
CA PRO A 313 0.10 -27.44 10.28
C PRO A 313 1.34 -27.25 9.38
N VAL A 314 1.14 -27.00 8.08
CA VAL A 314 2.25 -26.74 7.16
C VAL A 314 2.99 -25.45 7.51
N ALA A 315 2.26 -24.37 7.77
CA ALA A 315 2.85 -23.10 8.19
C ALA A 315 3.62 -23.24 9.51
N LYS A 316 3.09 -24.02 10.44
CA LYS A 316 3.73 -24.32 11.72
C LYS A 316 5.04 -25.08 11.50
N SER A 317 5.05 -26.07 10.62
CA SER A 317 6.26 -26.85 10.25
C SER A 317 7.31 -25.98 9.58
N ILE A 318 6.89 -25.03 8.73
CA ILE A 318 7.76 -24.06 8.08
C ILE A 318 8.33 -23.08 9.12
N GLY A 319 7.54 -22.69 10.10
CA GLY A 319 7.93 -21.68 11.08
C GLY A 319 7.75 -20.24 10.63
N ALA A 320 6.87 -20.00 9.65
CA ALA A 320 6.54 -18.68 9.13
C ALA A 320 5.14 -18.65 8.53
N VAL A 321 4.48 -17.50 8.61
CA VAL A 321 3.15 -17.23 8.05
C VAL A 321 3.26 -16.08 7.04
N ASN A 322 2.76 -16.26 5.83
CA ASN A 322 2.67 -15.21 4.83
C ASN A 322 1.24 -14.80 4.47
N CYS A 323 0.25 -15.47 5.05
CA CYS A 323 -1.16 -15.21 4.79
C CYS A 323 -1.96 -15.38 6.09
N ILE A 324 -2.68 -14.34 6.47
CA ILE A 324 -3.55 -14.34 7.65
C ILE A 324 -4.98 -14.12 7.18
N VAL A 325 -5.89 -14.98 7.61
CA VAL A 325 -7.32 -14.87 7.28
C VAL A 325 -8.13 -14.80 8.58
N ARG A 326 -9.05 -13.85 8.62
CA ARG A 326 -10.01 -13.75 9.73
C ARG A 326 -11.20 -14.65 9.46
N ARG A 327 -11.43 -15.62 10.35
CA ARG A 327 -12.58 -16.53 10.23
C ARG A 327 -13.87 -15.77 10.49
N PRO A 328 -14.86 -15.81 9.56
CA PRO A 328 -16.10 -15.04 9.72
C PRO A 328 -16.94 -15.43 10.93
N THR A 329 -16.88 -16.70 11.37
CA THR A 329 -17.75 -17.24 12.43
C THR A 329 -17.39 -16.76 13.82
N ASP A 330 -16.09 -16.59 14.14
CA ASP A 330 -15.61 -16.25 15.48
C ASP A 330 -14.58 -15.11 15.51
N GLY A 331 -14.18 -14.58 14.33
CA GLY A 331 -13.21 -13.50 14.22
C GLY A 331 -11.76 -13.90 14.49
N LYS A 332 -11.49 -15.19 14.71
CA LYS A 332 -10.13 -15.67 14.95
C LYS A 332 -9.25 -15.56 13.72
N LEU A 333 -7.97 -15.26 13.94
CA LEU A 333 -6.96 -15.15 12.89
C LEU A 333 -6.31 -16.51 12.66
N ILE A 334 -6.32 -16.97 11.41
CA ILE A 334 -5.72 -18.23 10.98
C ILE A 334 -4.54 -17.93 10.07
N GLY A 335 -3.39 -18.48 10.41
CA GLY A 335 -2.14 -18.30 9.66
C GLY A 335 -1.87 -19.45 8.70
N TYR A 336 -1.47 -19.10 7.48
CA TYR A 336 -1.08 -20.03 6.42
C TYR A 336 0.28 -19.64 5.86
N ASN A 337 0.92 -20.60 5.17
CA ASN A 337 2.09 -20.31 4.34
C ASN A 337 1.85 -20.80 2.92
N THR A 338 1.87 -19.87 1.98
CA THR A 338 1.62 -20.12 0.56
C THR A 338 2.87 -19.88 -0.30
N ASP A 339 4.04 -19.63 0.32
CA ASP A 339 5.23 -19.19 -0.38
C ASP A 339 5.91 -20.25 -1.24
N TYR A 340 5.82 -21.53 -0.87
CA TYR A 340 6.70 -22.52 -1.48
C TYR A 340 6.10 -23.26 -2.69
N VAL A 341 4.79 -23.41 -2.76
CA VAL A 341 4.13 -24.29 -3.75
C VAL A 341 4.45 -23.85 -5.17
N GLY A 342 4.29 -22.58 -5.49
CA GLY A 342 4.56 -22.06 -6.83
C GLY A 342 6.04 -22.14 -7.21
N ALA A 343 6.93 -21.82 -6.26
CA ALA A 343 8.37 -21.88 -6.48
C ALA A 343 8.86 -23.33 -6.72
N ILE A 344 8.45 -24.25 -5.86
CA ILE A 344 8.85 -25.66 -5.98
C ILE A 344 8.30 -26.27 -7.27
N SER A 345 7.04 -26.01 -7.62
CA SER A 345 6.44 -26.47 -8.86
C SER A 345 7.20 -25.94 -10.09
N ALA A 346 7.56 -24.67 -10.11
CA ALA A 346 8.31 -24.06 -11.20
C ALA A 346 9.73 -24.63 -11.31
N ILE A 347 10.39 -24.90 -10.18
CA ILE A 347 11.71 -25.54 -10.15
C ILE A 347 11.64 -26.98 -10.69
N GLU A 348 10.64 -27.74 -10.27
CA GLU A 348 10.41 -29.08 -10.81
C GLU A 348 10.19 -29.08 -12.32
N ASP A 349 9.38 -28.17 -12.84
CA ASP A 349 9.15 -28.02 -14.28
C ASP A 349 10.43 -27.62 -15.02
N GLY A 350 11.23 -26.73 -14.44
CA GLY A 350 12.54 -26.37 -15.02
C GLY A 350 13.53 -27.54 -15.09
N LEU A 351 13.51 -28.42 -14.11
CA LEU A 351 14.35 -29.60 -14.07
C LEU A 351 13.91 -30.69 -15.07
N ARG A 352 12.60 -30.83 -15.30
CA ARG A 352 12.05 -31.80 -16.28
C ARG A 352 12.34 -31.41 -17.72
N GLY A 353 12.49 -30.12 -18.03
CA GLY A 353 12.65 -29.67 -19.41
C GLY A 353 11.36 -29.73 -20.24
N LYS A 354 11.46 -29.33 -21.51
CA LYS A 354 10.30 -29.21 -22.42
C LYS A 354 9.67 -30.55 -22.90
N HIS A 355 10.30 -31.66 -22.60
CA HIS A 355 9.94 -32.95 -23.20
C HIS A 355 9.47 -34.05 -22.23
N GLU A 356 9.46 -33.79 -20.93
CA GLU A 356 8.98 -34.74 -19.94
C GLU A 356 7.56 -34.42 -19.49
N SER A 357 6.70 -35.42 -19.53
CA SER A 357 5.32 -35.27 -19.04
C SER A 357 5.26 -35.19 -17.52
N SER A 358 4.34 -34.41 -17.00
CA SER A 358 4.05 -34.22 -15.57
C SER A 358 3.55 -35.50 -14.85
N GLY A 359 3.72 -36.69 -15.42
CA GLY A 359 3.14 -37.92 -14.94
C GLY A 359 4.08 -38.87 -14.17
N THR A 360 5.29 -38.50 -13.85
CA THR A 360 6.18 -39.34 -13.03
C THR A 360 5.90 -39.18 -11.55
N ALA A 361 5.71 -40.28 -10.82
CA ALA A 361 5.42 -40.31 -9.38
C ALA A 361 6.56 -39.78 -8.49
N VAL A 362 7.76 -39.55 -9.05
CA VAL A 362 8.95 -39.11 -8.32
C VAL A 362 9.33 -37.68 -8.72
N SER A 363 9.50 -36.79 -7.74
CA SER A 363 9.96 -35.43 -7.97
C SER A 363 11.37 -35.40 -8.56
N PRO A 364 11.66 -34.57 -9.56
CA PRO A 364 13.04 -34.37 -10.05
C PRO A 364 13.99 -33.79 -9.02
N LEU A 365 13.45 -33.28 -7.89
CA LEU A 365 14.22 -32.79 -6.74
C LEU A 365 14.77 -33.93 -5.87
N ALA A 366 14.20 -35.12 -5.94
CA ALA A 366 14.57 -36.23 -5.07
C ALA A 366 16.07 -36.56 -5.20
N GLY A 367 16.78 -36.56 -4.06
CA GLY A 367 18.21 -36.83 -3.98
C GLY A 367 19.12 -35.69 -4.42
N LYS A 368 18.58 -34.60 -4.94
CA LYS A 368 19.37 -33.43 -5.38
C LYS A 368 19.82 -32.60 -4.18
N LEU A 369 21.00 -31.99 -4.29
CA LEU A 369 21.48 -31.03 -3.30
C LEU A 369 20.90 -29.65 -3.60
N PHE A 370 20.08 -29.17 -2.69
CA PHE A 370 19.34 -27.92 -2.81
C PHE A 370 19.94 -26.88 -1.86
N VAL A 371 20.57 -25.87 -2.42
CA VAL A 371 21.22 -24.80 -1.65
C VAL A 371 20.28 -23.59 -1.59
N VAL A 372 19.82 -23.27 -0.37
CA VAL A 372 18.98 -22.13 -0.09
C VAL A 372 19.83 -20.99 0.47
N ILE A 373 19.82 -19.85 -0.20
CA ILE A 373 20.44 -18.62 0.30
C ILE A 373 19.39 -17.84 1.09
N GLY A 374 19.60 -17.69 2.38
CA GLY A 374 18.70 -17.00 3.29
C GLY A 374 18.02 -17.94 4.29
N ALA A 375 17.85 -17.47 5.51
CA ALA A 375 17.21 -18.20 6.61
C ALA A 375 16.01 -17.45 7.19
N GLY A 376 15.43 -16.53 6.43
CA GLY A 376 14.19 -15.84 6.76
C GLY A 376 12.96 -16.64 6.35
N GLY A 377 11.78 -16.00 6.33
CA GLY A 377 10.51 -16.65 6.04
C GLY A 377 10.47 -17.38 4.69
N ALA A 378 10.96 -16.75 3.63
CA ALA A 378 11.00 -17.36 2.31
C ALA A 378 11.99 -18.54 2.25
N GLY A 379 13.15 -18.40 2.91
CA GLY A 379 14.16 -19.47 3.00
C GLY A 379 13.60 -20.70 3.73
N LYS A 380 12.91 -20.51 4.83
CA LYS A 380 12.24 -21.57 5.57
C LYS A 380 11.20 -22.30 4.71
N ALA A 381 10.40 -21.55 3.96
CA ALA A 381 9.36 -22.12 3.10
C ALA A 381 9.96 -22.97 1.96
N LEU A 382 10.98 -22.47 1.27
CA LEU A 382 11.63 -23.21 0.18
C LEU A 382 12.37 -24.45 0.69
N ALA A 383 13.09 -24.32 1.81
CA ALA A 383 13.76 -25.44 2.43
C ALA A 383 12.77 -26.56 2.82
N TYR A 384 11.65 -26.18 3.40
CA TYR A 384 10.57 -27.11 3.72
C TYR A 384 10.03 -27.81 2.46
N GLY A 385 9.67 -27.03 1.45
CA GLY A 385 9.10 -27.56 0.20
C GLY A 385 10.06 -28.49 -0.54
N ALA A 386 11.34 -28.14 -0.62
CA ALA A 386 12.37 -28.97 -1.25
C ALA A 386 12.60 -30.28 -0.47
N LYS A 387 12.62 -30.19 0.85
CA LYS A 387 12.74 -31.36 1.72
C LYS A 387 11.58 -32.34 1.51
N GLU A 388 10.36 -31.85 1.47
CA GLU A 388 9.16 -32.68 1.22
C GLU A 388 9.23 -33.42 -0.14
N LYS A 389 9.96 -32.87 -1.09
CA LYS A 389 10.21 -33.51 -2.41
C LYS A 389 11.42 -34.43 -2.43
N GLY A 390 12.06 -34.66 -1.30
CA GLY A 390 13.19 -35.57 -1.16
C GLY A 390 14.57 -34.98 -1.43
N ALA A 391 14.69 -33.67 -1.54
CA ALA A 391 15.99 -33.00 -1.70
C ALA A 391 16.83 -33.05 -0.42
N ARG A 392 18.16 -32.99 -0.59
CA ARG A 392 19.12 -32.73 0.52
C ARG A 392 19.31 -31.22 0.62
N ILE A 393 19.26 -30.68 1.83
CA ILE A 393 19.18 -29.23 2.04
C ILE A 393 20.50 -28.69 2.60
N VAL A 394 20.97 -27.57 2.02
CA VAL A 394 22.03 -26.72 2.56
C VAL A 394 21.50 -25.31 2.69
N ILE A 395 21.65 -24.71 3.86
CA ILE A 395 21.26 -23.31 4.13
C ILE A 395 22.51 -22.45 4.17
N ALA A 396 22.61 -21.47 3.28
CA ALA A 396 23.67 -20.47 3.26
C ALA A 396 23.10 -19.13 3.70
N ASN A 397 23.71 -18.51 4.70
CA ASN A 397 23.22 -17.22 5.21
C ASN A 397 24.37 -16.32 5.65
N ARG A 398 24.17 -15.01 5.57
CA ARG A 398 25.12 -14.01 6.06
C ARG A 398 25.45 -14.24 7.55
N THR A 399 24.41 -14.46 8.35
CA THR A 399 24.53 -14.86 9.76
C THR A 399 24.51 -16.37 9.82
N TYR A 400 25.68 -16.98 10.04
CA TYR A 400 25.84 -18.42 10.06
C TYR A 400 24.94 -19.11 11.11
N ASP A 401 24.82 -18.53 12.31
CA ASP A 401 24.02 -19.12 13.39
C ASP A 401 22.56 -19.34 12.97
N ARG A 402 21.98 -18.43 12.20
CA ARG A 402 20.63 -18.58 11.67
C ARG A 402 20.54 -19.71 10.63
N ALA A 403 21.55 -19.84 9.80
CA ALA A 403 21.64 -20.96 8.85
C ALA A 403 21.72 -22.29 9.59
N ARG A 404 22.55 -22.35 10.63
CA ARG A 404 22.72 -23.56 11.45
C ARG A 404 21.43 -23.94 12.16
N GLU A 405 20.76 -22.98 12.74
CA GLU A 405 19.47 -23.20 13.42
C GLU A 405 18.41 -23.80 12.46
N LEU A 406 18.24 -23.20 11.28
CA LEU A 406 17.30 -23.71 10.28
C LEU A 406 17.71 -25.09 9.76
N ALA A 407 18.98 -25.29 9.48
CA ALA A 407 19.49 -26.58 9.01
C ALA A 407 19.28 -27.70 10.05
N ASP A 408 19.46 -27.41 11.32
CA ASP A 408 19.21 -28.37 12.40
C ASP A 408 17.73 -28.76 12.49
N ILE A 409 16.83 -27.80 12.32
CA ILE A 409 15.39 -28.07 12.33
C ILE A 409 14.98 -28.94 11.13
N ILE A 410 15.53 -28.66 9.94
CA ILE A 410 15.11 -29.33 8.71
C ILE A 410 15.90 -30.62 8.42
N GLY A 411 17.00 -30.85 9.11
CA GLY A 411 17.87 -32.01 8.89
C GLY A 411 18.82 -31.82 7.73
N GLY A 412 19.41 -30.62 7.57
CA GLY A 412 20.35 -30.27 6.54
C GLY A 412 21.67 -29.76 7.09
N ASP A 413 22.49 -29.19 6.22
CA ASP A 413 23.77 -28.58 6.54
C ASP A 413 23.69 -27.05 6.46
N ALA A 414 24.57 -26.38 7.18
CA ALA A 414 24.69 -24.93 7.20
C ALA A 414 26.01 -24.46 6.61
N LEU A 415 25.97 -23.29 5.98
CA LEU A 415 27.10 -22.66 5.33
C LEU A 415 27.06 -21.15 5.56
N ALA A 416 28.22 -20.54 5.83
CA ALA A 416 28.30 -19.09 5.78
C ALA A 416 28.23 -18.60 4.33
N LEU A 417 27.54 -17.50 4.09
CA LEU A 417 27.38 -16.97 2.72
C LEU A 417 28.76 -16.69 2.06
N SER A 418 29.74 -16.25 2.85
CA SER A 418 31.09 -16.01 2.35
C SER A 418 31.82 -17.27 1.83
N ASP A 419 31.35 -18.46 2.21
CA ASP A 419 31.92 -19.73 1.77
C ASP A 419 31.22 -20.33 0.54
N LEU A 420 30.14 -19.69 0.08
CA LEU A 420 29.30 -20.21 -1.00
C LEU A 420 30.04 -20.30 -2.33
N ASP A 421 30.92 -19.35 -2.65
CA ASP A 421 31.67 -19.32 -3.91
C ASP A 421 32.60 -20.53 -4.10
N SER A 422 33.11 -21.09 -3.00
CA SER A 422 33.97 -22.27 -3.01
C SER A 422 33.27 -23.60 -2.71
N TYR A 423 31.96 -23.55 -2.50
CA TYR A 423 31.16 -24.72 -2.14
C TYR A 423 30.67 -25.48 -3.38
N HIS A 424 31.26 -26.61 -3.69
CA HIS A 424 30.84 -27.49 -4.78
C HIS A 424 31.18 -28.95 -4.50
N PRO A 425 30.47 -29.59 -3.53
CA PRO A 425 30.74 -30.99 -3.20
C PRO A 425 30.32 -31.95 -4.31
N GLU A 426 29.43 -31.52 -5.21
CA GLU A 426 28.93 -32.31 -6.34
C GLU A 426 28.46 -31.39 -7.47
N ASP A 427 28.26 -31.96 -8.66
CA ASP A 427 27.68 -31.24 -9.81
C ASP A 427 26.15 -31.36 -9.82
N GLY A 428 25.48 -30.48 -10.57
CA GLY A 428 24.05 -30.54 -10.76
C GLY A 428 23.22 -30.12 -9.55
N MET A 429 23.80 -29.29 -8.67
CA MET A 429 23.09 -28.72 -7.52
C MET A 429 22.00 -27.74 -7.98
N ILE A 430 21.08 -27.43 -7.07
CA ILE A 430 20.03 -26.43 -7.28
C ILE A 430 20.30 -25.29 -6.30
N LEU A 431 20.22 -24.05 -6.81
CA LEU A 431 20.42 -22.83 -6.02
C LEU A 431 19.15 -22.02 -5.97
N ALA A 432 18.75 -21.58 -4.80
CA ALA A 432 17.60 -20.68 -4.61
C ALA A 432 17.98 -19.49 -3.75
N ASN A 433 17.97 -18.28 -4.31
CA ASN A 433 18.11 -17.05 -3.53
C ASN A 433 16.75 -16.64 -2.96
N THR A 434 16.69 -16.56 -1.63
CA THR A 434 15.49 -16.11 -0.91
C THR A 434 15.73 -14.82 -0.12
N THR A 435 16.84 -14.14 -0.40
CA THR A 435 17.22 -12.85 0.21
C THR A 435 16.81 -11.69 -0.70
N SER A 436 16.94 -10.47 -0.21
CA SER A 436 16.75 -9.26 -0.99
C SER A 436 17.97 -8.86 -1.84
N ILE A 437 19.02 -9.65 -1.85
CA ILE A 437 20.25 -9.35 -2.62
C ILE A 437 19.91 -9.35 -4.12
N GLY A 438 20.15 -8.23 -4.79
CA GLY A 438 19.82 -8.04 -6.21
C GLY A 438 18.46 -7.41 -6.47
N MET A 439 17.68 -7.14 -5.43
CA MET A 439 16.39 -6.44 -5.52
C MET A 439 16.60 -4.94 -5.73
N GLN A 440 15.75 -4.34 -6.54
CA GLN A 440 15.77 -2.88 -6.72
C GLN A 440 15.69 -2.14 -5.38
N PRO A 441 16.48 -1.05 -5.15
CA PRO A 441 17.33 -0.36 -6.13
C PRO A 441 18.74 -0.93 -6.32
N LYS A 442 19.15 -1.92 -5.55
CA LYS A 442 20.51 -2.50 -5.56
C LYS A 442 20.64 -3.64 -6.57
N VAL A 443 20.29 -3.36 -7.81
CA VAL A 443 20.20 -4.35 -8.90
C VAL A 443 21.55 -4.94 -9.33
N ASP A 444 22.67 -4.29 -8.96
CA ASP A 444 24.03 -4.74 -9.28
C ASP A 444 24.60 -5.78 -8.30
N GLU A 445 23.86 -6.06 -7.22
CA GLU A 445 24.27 -7.05 -6.23
C GLU A 445 23.88 -8.46 -6.65
N THR A 446 24.73 -9.43 -6.28
CA THR A 446 24.47 -10.87 -6.43
C THR A 446 25.04 -11.63 -5.22
N PRO A 447 24.36 -12.70 -4.75
CA PRO A 447 24.78 -13.43 -3.56
C PRO A 447 25.92 -14.42 -3.80
N ILE A 448 26.25 -14.73 -5.05
CA ILE A 448 27.26 -15.73 -5.43
C ILE A 448 28.02 -15.25 -6.67
N SER A 449 29.30 -15.59 -6.74
CA SER A 449 30.12 -15.26 -7.90
C SER A 449 29.75 -16.10 -9.13
N LYS A 450 29.82 -15.47 -10.30
CA LYS A 450 29.47 -16.10 -11.58
C LYS A 450 30.19 -17.43 -11.83
N HIS A 451 31.49 -17.50 -11.50
CA HIS A 451 32.31 -18.72 -11.71
C HIS A 451 31.82 -19.93 -10.93
N ALA A 452 31.11 -19.74 -9.82
CA ALA A 452 30.54 -20.83 -9.02
C ALA A 452 29.25 -21.41 -9.61
N LEU A 453 28.58 -20.70 -10.52
CA LEU A 453 27.27 -21.09 -11.05
C LEU A 453 27.32 -22.34 -11.93
N LYS A 454 28.46 -22.64 -12.53
CA LYS A 454 28.65 -23.83 -13.37
C LYS A 454 28.40 -25.16 -12.67
N PHE A 455 28.42 -25.18 -11.33
CA PHE A 455 28.16 -26.39 -10.55
C PHE A 455 26.67 -26.66 -10.30
N TYR A 456 25.81 -25.73 -10.70
CA TYR A 456 24.38 -25.81 -10.51
C TYR A 456 23.68 -26.19 -11.83
N SER A 457 22.66 -27.02 -11.75
CA SER A 457 21.82 -27.37 -12.89
C SER A 457 20.67 -26.38 -13.10
N LEU A 458 20.26 -25.71 -12.00
CA LEU A 458 19.17 -24.75 -12.01
C LEU A 458 19.39 -23.70 -10.92
N VAL A 459 19.05 -22.45 -11.24
CA VAL A 459 19.09 -21.30 -10.30
C VAL A 459 17.71 -20.64 -10.28
N PHE A 460 17.15 -20.55 -9.09
CA PHE A 460 15.93 -19.82 -8.78
C PHE A 460 16.27 -18.55 -7.98
N ASP A 461 15.57 -17.45 -8.30
CA ASP A 461 15.65 -16.22 -7.50
C ASP A 461 14.24 -15.79 -7.10
N ALA A 462 13.99 -15.61 -5.79
CA ALA A 462 12.71 -15.13 -5.28
C ALA A 462 12.49 -13.63 -5.57
N VAL A 463 13.56 -12.89 -5.86
CA VAL A 463 13.46 -11.49 -6.29
C VAL A 463 12.79 -11.44 -7.67
N TYR A 464 11.71 -10.65 -7.80
CA TYR A 464 10.98 -10.48 -9.06
C TYR A 464 11.02 -9.02 -9.59
N THR A 465 11.65 -8.13 -8.85
CA THR A 465 11.92 -6.75 -9.29
C THR A 465 13.40 -6.43 -9.06
N PRO A 466 14.22 -6.43 -10.10
CA PRO A 466 13.90 -6.68 -11.53
C PRO A 466 13.50 -8.12 -11.82
N LYS A 467 12.81 -8.34 -12.92
CA LYS A 467 12.35 -9.69 -13.34
C LYS A 467 13.53 -10.64 -13.56
N ILE A 468 14.55 -10.19 -14.28
CA ILE A 468 15.82 -10.89 -14.44
C ILE A 468 16.87 -10.19 -13.58
N THR A 469 17.20 -10.81 -12.46
CA THR A 469 18.24 -10.30 -11.55
C THR A 469 19.63 -10.55 -12.12
N ARG A 470 20.64 -9.90 -11.56
CA ARG A 470 22.04 -10.19 -11.90
C ARG A 470 22.37 -11.67 -11.71
N LEU A 471 21.88 -12.29 -10.64
CA LEU A 471 22.07 -13.71 -10.38
C LEU A 471 21.51 -14.56 -11.55
N LEU A 472 20.28 -14.34 -11.96
CA LEU A 472 19.64 -15.09 -13.04
C LEU A 472 20.33 -14.83 -14.39
N LYS A 473 20.73 -13.59 -14.66
CA LYS A 473 21.45 -13.25 -15.87
C LYS A 473 22.79 -13.98 -15.97
N GLU A 474 23.58 -13.97 -14.90
CA GLU A 474 24.88 -14.63 -14.84
C GLU A 474 24.73 -16.16 -14.90
N ALA A 475 23.67 -16.73 -14.30
CA ALA A 475 23.34 -18.15 -14.42
C ALA A 475 23.01 -18.54 -15.86
N GLU A 476 22.20 -17.76 -16.55
CA GLU A 476 21.85 -18.01 -17.95
C GLU A 476 23.07 -17.92 -18.86
N GLU A 477 23.93 -16.93 -18.66
CA GLU A 477 25.22 -16.80 -19.38
C GLU A 477 26.15 -17.98 -19.14
N SER A 478 26.02 -18.65 -18.01
CA SER A 478 26.80 -19.84 -17.63
C SER A 478 26.16 -21.16 -18.12
N GLY A 479 25.08 -21.07 -18.90
CA GLY A 479 24.37 -22.25 -19.44
C GLY A 479 23.48 -22.97 -18.42
N VAL A 480 23.13 -22.32 -17.31
CA VAL A 480 22.31 -22.88 -16.24
C VAL A 480 20.83 -22.51 -16.47
N THR A 481 19.93 -23.47 -16.26
CA THR A 481 18.49 -23.23 -16.30
C THR A 481 18.09 -22.24 -15.20
N ILE A 482 17.29 -21.24 -15.56
CA ILE A 482 16.82 -20.23 -14.59
C ILE A 482 15.32 -20.35 -14.36
N VAL A 483 14.88 -20.03 -13.13
CA VAL A 483 13.49 -19.91 -12.74
C VAL A 483 13.30 -18.55 -12.05
N GLU A 484 12.40 -17.76 -12.58
CA GLU A 484 12.14 -16.41 -12.12
C GLU A 484 11.28 -16.38 -10.85
N GLY A 485 11.48 -15.36 -10.03
CA GLY A 485 10.70 -15.13 -8.82
C GLY A 485 9.22 -14.85 -9.07
N THR A 486 8.85 -14.44 -10.28
CA THR A 486 7.47 -14.26 -10.71
C THR A 486 6.62 -15.52 -10.47
N GLU A 487 7.17 -16.70 -10.67
CA GLU A 487 6.43 -17.96 -10.47
C GLU A 487 6.08 -18.20 -9.00
N MET A 488 6.98 -17.88 -8.09
CA MET A 488 6.70 -17.93 -6.65
C MET A 488 5.62 -16.92 -6.27
N PHE A 489 5.76 -15.70 -6.77
CA PHE A 489 4.81 -14.63 -6.50
C PHE A 489 3.40 -14.96 -7.01
N LEU A 490 3.28 -15.45 -8.23
CA LEU A 490 1.99 -15.88 -8.80
C LEU A 490 1.38 -17.05 -8.03
N GLY A 491 2.17 -18.06 -7.69
CA GLY A 491 1.67 -19.23 -6.96
C GLY A 491 1.09 -18.85 -5.59
N GLN A 492 1.78 -18.01 -4.84
CA GLN A 492 1.29 -17.54 -3.54
C GLN A 492 0.04 -16.66 -3.70
N ALA A 493 -0.02 -15.85 -4.73
CA ALA A 493 -1.17 -14.98 -4.98
C ALA A 493 -2.43 -15.80 -5.32
N TYR A 494 -2.31 -16.87 -6.10
CA TYR A 494 -3.43 -17.75 -6.41
C TYR A 494 -4.03 -18.38 -5.15
N GLU A 495 -3.19 -18.95 -4.28
CA GLU A 495 -3.66 -19.55 -3.03
C GLU A 495 -4.28 -18.53 -2.09
N GLN A 496 -3.66 -17.37 -1.94
CA GLN A 496 -4.17 -16.32 -1.07
C GLN A 496 -5.52 -15.80 -1.58
N TYR A 497 -5.67 -15.58 -2.87
CA TYR A 497 -6.92 -15.16 -3.48
C TYR A 497 -8.05 -16.16 -3.14
N GLU A 498 -7.80 -17.45 -3.30
CA GLU A 498 -8.78 -18.49 -3.00
C GLU A 498 -9.15 -18.54 -1.50
N LYS A 499 -8.16 -18.34 -0.62
CA LYS A 499 -8.41 -18.26 0.83
C LYS A 499 -9.20 -17.02 1.21
N TYR A 500 -8.96 -15.88 0.56
CA TYR A 500 -9.67 -14.65 0.86
C TYR A 500 -11.11 -14.63 0.34
N THR A 501 -11.34 -15.17 -0.84
CA THR A 501 -12.63 -15.03 -1.54
C THR A 501 -13.47 -16.29 -1.56
N GLY A 502 -12.86 -17.46 -1.39
CA GLY A 502 -13.51 -18.74 -1.63
C GLY A 502 -13.80 -19.04 -3.12
N LEU A 503 -13.26 -18.20 -4.01
CA LEU A 503 -13.44 -18.32 -5.47
C LEU A 503 -12.17 -18.82 -6.14
N PRO A 504 -12.26 -19.52 -7.29
CA PRO A 504 -11.08 -19.88 -8.05
C PRO A 504 -10.26 -18.68 -8.48
N ALA A 505 -8.94 -18.75 -8.36
CA ALA A 505 -8.05 -17.66 -8.75
C ALA A 505 -8.10 -17.45 -10.28
N PRO A 506 -8.24 -16.20 -10.77
CA PRO A 506 -8.19 -15.91 -12.20
C PRO A 506 -6.73 -15.90 -12.68
N LYS A 507 -6.13 -17.09 -12.80
CA LYS A 507 -4.69 -17.29 -13.04
C LYS A 507 -4.19 -16.59 -14.30
N GLN A 508 -4.97 -16.64 -15.39
CA GLN A 508 -4.59 -15.98 -16.64
C GLN A 508 -4.53 -14.45 -16.49
N LEU A 509 -5.49 -13.87 -15.78
CA LEU A 509 -5.51 -12.44 -15.50
C LEU A 509 -4.30 -12.02 -14.67
N PHE A 510 -3.98 -12.77 -13.61
CA PHE A 510 -2.82 -12.50 -12.77
C PHE A 510 -1.51 -12.54 -13.59
N ARG A 511 -1.35 -13.56 -14.43
CA ARG A 511 -0.18 -13.70 -15.28
C ARG A 511 -0.06 -12.55 -16.28
N LYS A 512 -1.15 -12.18 -16.93
CA LYS A 512 -1.21 -11.03 -17.85
C LYS A 512 -0.83 -9.70 -17.18
N ILE A 513 -1.31 -9.47 -15.97
CA ILE A 513 -0.96 -8.27 -15.22
C ILE A 513 0.55 -8.23 -14.94
N MET A 514 1.13 -9.37 -14.53
CA MET A 514 2.56 -9.48 -14.26
C MET A 514 3.44 -9.29 -15.50
N GLU A 515 2.98 -9.69 -16.66
CA GLU A 515 3.71 -9.50 -17.92
C GLU A 515 3.82 -8.05 -18.36
N ASN A 516 2.88 -7.21 -17.93
CA ASN A 516 2.83 -5.77 -18.25
C ASN A 516 3.60 -4.88 -17.28
N TYR A 517 4.40 -5.48 -16.39
CA TYR A 517 5.24 -4.74 -15.42
C TYR A 517 6.70 -4.69 -15.82
#